data_13ebdeec236b3ac5c4cd8d5520c1e3a8
#
_entry.id   13ebdeec236b3ac5c4cd8d5520c1e3a8
#
_cell.length_a   1.000
_cell.length_b   1.000
_cell.length_c   1.000
_cell.angle_alpha   90.00
_cell.angle_beta   90.00
_cell.angle_gamma   90.00
#
_symmetry.space_group_name_H-M   'P 1'
#
loop_
_entity.id
_entity.type
_entity.pdbx_description
1 polymer ?
#
loop_
_entity_poly.entity_id
_entity_poly.type
_entity_poly.pdbx_seq_one_letter_code
_entity_poly.pdbx_strand_id
1 'polypeptide(L)' 'MKAYDFKVLLEPDETGGYVATCPSLPGCYSQGDTIDGALDNIREAIELCLEDMHAHGEAIPDPSRVLVGSIVVTR' A
#
# COMPACT_ATOMS: atom_id res chain seq x y z
N MET A 1 10.93 13.04 -14.27
CA MET A 1 10.58 12.22 -13.10
C MET A 1 9.07 12.27 -12.91
N LYS A 2 8.45 11.15 -12.60
CA LYS A 2 7.00 11.03 -12.46
C LYS A 2 6.63 10.59 -11.05
N ALA A 3 5.66 11.27 -10.44
CA ALA A 3 5.17 10.91 -9.12
C ALA A 3 3.90 10.08 -9.24
N TYR A 4 3.77 9.06 -8.40
CA TYR A 4 2.60 8.19 -8.33
C TYR A 4 1.98 8.29 -6.94
N ASP A 5 0.67 8.50 -6.88
CA ASP A 5 -0.07 8.58 -5.63
C ASP A 5 -0.73 7.22 -5.36
N PHE A 6 -0.02 6.33 -4.68
CA PHE A 6 -0.56 5.03 -4.31
C PHE A 6 -1.37 5.12 -3.03
N LYS A 7 -2.60 4.62 -3.07
CA LYS A 7 -3.43 4.50 -1.86
C LYS A 7 -2.90 3.37 -0.99
N VAL A 8 -2.92 3.61 0.31
CA VAL A 8 -2.47 2.65 1.31
C VAL A 8 -3.56 2.50 2.35
N LEU A 9 -3.90 1.27 2.70
CA LEU A 9 -4.85 0.95 3.76
C LEU A 9 -4.08 0.54 5.00
N LEU A 10 -4.47 1.09 6.15
CA LEU A 10 -3.86 0.80 7.43
C LEU A 10 -4.88 0.11 8.33
N GLU A 11 -4.50 -1.01 8.91
CA GLU A 11 -5.36 -1.77 9.81
C GLU A 11 -4.58 -2.12 11.08
N PRO A 12 -5.21 -2.02 12.27
CA PRO A 12 -4.56 -2.50 13.49
C PRO A 12 -4.31 -3.99 13.40
N ASP A 13 -3.14 -4.44 13.88
CA ASP A 13 -2.83 -5.84 13.97
C ASP A 13 -3.16 -6.36 15.37
N GLU A 14 -3.64 -7.59 15.48
CA GLU A 14 -4.01 -8.21 16.75
C GLU A 14 -2.84 -8.30 17.72
N THR A 15 -1.63 -8.46 17.21
CA THR A 15 -0.42 -8.57 18.03
C THR A 15 0.18 -7.21 18.38
N GLY A 16 -0.50 -6.13 18.00
CA GLY A 16 -0.01 -4.76 18.19
C GLY A 16 0.53 -4.18 16.90
N GLY A 17 0.56 -2.86 16.82
CA GLY A 17 1.00 -2.18 15.62
C GLY A 17 -0.04 -2.16 14.50
N TYR A 18 0.43 -1.94 13.29
CA TYR A 18 -0.43 -1.74 12.11
C TYR A 18 0.10 -2.51 10.91
N VAL A 19 -0.82 -3.01 10.11
CA VAL A 19 -0.51 -3.58 8.79
C VAL A 19 -0.91 -2.55 7.74
N ALA A 20 -0.03 -2.32 6.78
CA ALA A 20 -0.29 -1.45 5.64
C ALA A 20 -0.33 -2.28 4.37
N THR A 21 -1.33 -2.02 3.52
CA THR A 21 -1.44 -2.69 2.22
C THR A 21 -1.61 -1.66 1.12
N CYS A 22 -1.09 -1.97 -0.06
CA CYS A 22 -1.24 -1.14 -1.25
C CYS A 22 -2.14 -1.86 -2.26
N PRO A 23 -3.42 -1.48 -2.37
CA PRO A 23 -4.37 -2.20 -3.24
C PRO A 23 -3.98 -2.23 -4.71
N SER A 24 -3.29 -1.20 -5.21
CA SER A 24 -2.86 -1.15 -6.62
C SER A 24 -1.79 -2.17 -6.96
N LEU A 25 -1.07 -2.67 -5.95
CA LEU A 25 0.05 -3.61 -6.16
C LEU A 25 -0.24 -4.89 -5.38
N PRO A 26 -0.79 -5.92 -6.03
CA PRO A 26 -1.13 -7.18 -5.34
C PRO A 26 0.06 -7.77 -4.60
N GLY A 27 -0.16 -8.17 -3.36
CA GLY A 27 0.90 -8.73 -2.52
C GLY A 27 1.84 -7.71 -1.89
N CYS A 28 1.63 -6.42 -2.15
CA CYS A 28 2.46 -5.37 -1.56
C CYS A 28 1.88 -4.96 -0.21
N TYR A 29 2.54 -5.36 0.86
CA TYR A 29 2.12 -5.02 2.21
C TYR A 29 3.34 -4.90 3.12
N SER A 30 3.14 -4.26 4.24
CA SER A 30 4.17 -4.13 5.27
C SER A 30 3.50 -3.92 6.63
N GLN A 31 4.30 -3.73 7.66
CA GLN A 31 3.78 -3.50 9.01
C GLN A 31 4.74 -2.61 9.79
N GLY A 32 4.24 -2.06 10.87
CA GLY A 32 5.03 -1.23 11.77
C GLY A 32 4.35 -1.09 13.11
N ASP A 33 5.12 -0.72 14.13
CA ASP A 33 4.59 -0.57 15.49
C ASP A 33 3.68 0.65 15.63
N THR A 34 3.89 1.65 14.77
CA THR A 34 3.10 2.88 14.75
C THR A 34 2.57 3.11 13.33
N ILE A 35 1.62 4.02 13.19
CA ILE A 35 1.09 4.42 11.89
C ILE A 35 2.24 4.96 11.01
N ASP A 36 3.06 5.87 11.56
CA ASP A 36 4.17 6.43 10.80
C ASP A 36 5.19 5.36 10.39
N GLY A 37 5.49 4.43 11.28
CA GLY A 37 6.39 3.32 10.99
C GLY A 37 5.84 2.42 9.89
N ALA A 38 4.55 2.09 9.93
CA ALA A 38 3.90 1.29 8.91
C ALA A 38 3.91 2.01 7.55
N LEU A 39 3.69 3.32 7.54
CA LEU A 39 3.73 4.12 6.32
C LEU A 39 5.14 4.16 5.71
N ASP A 40 6.17 4.33 6.54
CA ASP A 40 7.55 4.31 6.05
C ASP A 40 7.91 2.94 5.47
N ASN A 41 7.49 1.88 6.14
CA ASN A 41 7.78 0.51 5.69
C ASN A 41 7.04 0.15 4.41
N ILE A 42 5.77 0.57 4.25
CA ILE A 42 5.03 0.30 3.01
C ILE A 42 5.62 1.12 1.85
N ARG A 43 6.15 2.30 2.12
CA ARG A 43 6.84 3.08 1.07
C ARG A 43 8.00 2.28 0.50
N GLU A 44 8.84 1.71 1.36
CA GLU A 44 9.95 0.87 0.91
C GLU A 44 9.46 -0.34 0.11
N ALA A 45 8.40 -0.98 0.59
CA ALA A 45 7.82 -2.13 -0.11
C ALA A 45 7.31 -1.75 -1.49
N ILE A 46 6.66 -0.59 -1.63
CA ILE A 46 6.20 -0.08 -2.92
C ILE A 46 7.38 0.18 -3.85
N GLU A 47 8.42 0.85 -3.34
CA GLU A 47 9.61 1.15 -4.14
C GLU A 47 10.26 -0.13 -4.67
N LEU A 48 10.39 -1.16 -3.83
CA LEU A 48 10.94 -2.44 -4.25
C LEU A 48 10.05 -3.14 -5.28
N CYS A 49 8.73 -3.08 -5.11
CA CYS A 49 7.78 -3.62 -6.09
C CYS A 49 7.95 -2.93 -7.44
N LEU A 50 8.07 -1.60 -7.46
CA LEU A 50 8.21 -0.85 -8.69
C LEU A 50 9.55 -1.15 -9.38
N GLU A 51 10.62 -1.30 -8.62
CA GLU A 51 11.92 -1.69 -9.16
C GLU A 51 11.85 -3.07 -9.81
N ASP A 52 11.21 -4.02 -9.14
CA ASP A 52 11.05 -5.38 -9.65
C ASP A 52 10.23 -5.39 -10.94
N MET A 53 9.11 -4.66 -10.96
CA MET A 53 8.28 -4.53 -12.15
C MET A 53 9.06 -3.91 -13.32
N HIS A 54 9.84 -2.87 -13.05
CA HIS A 54 10.66 -2.23 -14.07
C HIS A 54 11.68 -3.21 -14.64
N ALA A 55 12.35 -3.98 -13.77
CA ALA A 55 13.34 -4.97 -14.20
C ALA A 55 12.74 -6.07 -15.08
N HIS A 56 11.45 -6.39 -14.89
CA HIS A 56 10.75 -7.42 -15.66
C HIS A 56 9.96 -6.85 -16.84
N GLY A 57 10.09 -5.55 -17.11
CA GLY A 57 9.37 -4.91 -18.21
C GLY A 57 7.88 -4.81 -18.01
N GLU A 58 7.40 -4.94 -16.78
CA GLU A 58 5.98 -4.84 -16.46
C GLU A 58 5.55 -3.37 -16.36
N ALA A 59 4.32 -3.10 -16.79
CA ALA A 59 3.75 -1.76 -16.69
C ALA A 59 3.33 -1.48 -15.24
N ILE A 60 3.63 -0.27 -14.76
CA ILE A 60 3.17 0.19 -13.45
C ILE A 60 1.68 0.48 -13.53
N PRO A 61 0.85 -0.12 -12.63
CA PRO A 61 -0.60 0.17 -12.62
C PRO A 61 -0.85 1.66 -12.34
N ASP A 62 -1.93 2.19 -12.92
CA ASP A 62 -2.35 3.55 -12.66
C ASP A 62 -3.00 3.61 -11.27
N PRO A 63 -2.35 4.24 -10.27
CA PRO A 63 -2.90 4.26 -8.91
C PRO A 63 -4.16 5.11 -8.78
N SER A 64 -4.45 5.99 -9.74
CA SER A 64 -5.66 6.82 -9.71
C SER A 64 -6.93 6.01 -9.94
N ARG A 65 -6.81 4.77 -10.43
CA ARG A 65 -7.96 3.90 -10.68
C ARG A 65 -8.47 3.23 -9.42
N VAL A 66 -7.71 3.27 -8.33
CA VAL A 66 -8.14 2.70 -7.04
C VAL A 66 -8.80 3.80 -6.22
N LEU A 67 -10.04 3.57 -5.84
CA LEU A 67 -10.81 4.50 -5.03
C LEU A 67 -11.11 3.86 -3.67
N VAL A 68 -11.08 4.68 -2.63
CA VAL A 68 -11.40 4.22 -1.27
C VAL A 68 -12.79 4.74 -0.92
N GLY A 69 -13.67 3.82 -0.54
CA GLY A 69 -15.02 4.19 -0.13
C GLY A 69 -15.34 3.58 1.23
N SER A 70 -16.43 4.07 1.83
CA SER A 70 -16.92 3.47 3.06
C SER A 70 -18.45 3.37 3.02
N ILE A 71 -18.95 2.31 3.61
CA ILE A 71 -20.39 2.02 3.66
C ILE A 71 -20.79 1.86 5.13
N VAL A 72 -21.84 2.57 5.52
CA VAL A 72 -22.40 2.39 6.87
C VAL A 72 -23.44 1.29 6.80
N VAL A 73 -23.27 0.29 7.64
CA VAL A 73 -24.23 -0.82 7.76
C VAL A 73 -24.78 -0.84 9.17
N THR A 74 -26.10 -0.86 9.27
CA THR A 74 -26.81 -0.92 10.56
C THR A 74 -27.36 -2.33 10.76
N ARG A 75 -27.13 -2.88 11.96
CA ARG A 75 -27.54 -4.25 12.28
C ARG A 75 -28.29 -4.29 13.62
#